data_9ce55ba6e194ce86e708037de9befa90
#
_entry.id   9ce55ba6e194ce86e708037de9befa90
#
_cell.length_a   1.000
_cell.length_b   1.000
_cell.length_c   1.000
_cell.angle_alpha   90.00
_cell.angle_beta   90.00
_cell.angle_gamma   90.00
#
_symmetry.space_group_name_H-M   'P 1'
#
loop_
_entity.id
_entity.type
_entity.pdbx_description
1 polymer ?
#
loop_
_entity_poly.entity_id
_entity_poly.type
_entity_poly.pdbx_seq_one_letter_code
_entity_poly.pdbx_strand_id
1 'polypeptide(L)'
;METSYLKTLELDKIIARASEGCVCKEAREQLLALEPQCDPDEVRYALEQTDAINSLLIKNGSPRFGGVEGVSSLAARAVKGGVLSMGELLMVAGALRNFQNLTSWYGSSEHDALPTDDLFYALAPQPGLEQQISSAILAPDAMADTASHTLNELRKKIRATENSIRDRLESMVRNMDTSKYLQESVVSIRNGRYVVPVKSEYRGEVSGIIHDVSSTGATVFVEPQAVVKANARILQYRAQEAQEIERILVAFTAQVAAIEPQFQYSYKAMLEIDVLLAKARLALDMKAFKPSVRTDSSFSLIRARHPLIDPKKCIPVDIALGKEYDSLIITGPNTGGKTVTLKTAGLLCAMAQCGFLIPADERSEICVFDEFLVDIGDEQSIEQSLSTFSGHMKKITGILELAMPHTLVLLDELGAGTDPAEGAALAVAIIEELRRRGVLLMATTHYAELKVFALETKGVVNASCEFDLETLRPTYKLSVGVPGKSNAFLISEKLGIPERVIEAAQQHLSAEDKRLDAVLGQLDDLKLQLKESQDEVEELKNEASHQLEAAQKKRDELIQQGENELEAARAKARALAQQVESKAYALTDELRQLQKDERLSTQQKAQQHQALQNGQHHQ
;
A
#
# COMPACT_ATOMS: atom_id res chain seq x y z
N MET A 1 24.86 -3.46 2.88
CA MET A 1 24.74 -2.92 1.49
C MET A 1 25.21 -1.49 1.41
N GLU A 2 25.94 -1.12 0.37
CA GLU A 2 26.44 0.25 0.23
C GLU A 2 25.35 1.18 -0.31
N THR A 3 25.01 2.23 0.44
CA THR A 3 23.90 3.15 0.13
C THR A 3 24.05 3.86 -1.24
N SER A 4 25.30 4.00 -1.73
CA SER A 4 25.58 4.65 -3.03
C SER A 4 25.02 3.86 -4.20
N TYR A 5 25.13 2.55 -4.20
CA TYR A 5 24.61 1.67 -5.24
C TYR A 5 23.08 1.65 -5.26
N LEU A 6 22.44 1.63 -4.07
CA LEU A 6 20.98 1.67 -3.96
C LEU A 6 20.39 3.00 -4.48
N LYS A 7 21.10 4.12 -4.30
CA LYS A 7 20.73 5.42 -4.90
C LYS A 7 20.86 5.41 -6.41
N THR A 8 21.90 4.76 -6.96
CA THR A 8 22.05 4.60 -8.42
C THR A 8 20.87 3.79 -8.99
N LEU A 9 20.33 2.83 -8.26
CA LEU A 9 19.11 2.10 -8.60
C LEU A 9 17.82 2.90 -8.35
N GLU A 10 17.90 4.08 -7.75
CA GLU A 10 16.74 4.95 -7.45
C GLU A 10 15.79 4.38 -6.39
N LEU A 11 16.25 3.47 -5.52
CA LEU A 11 15.46 2.92 -4.42
C LEU A 11 15.01 4.01 -3.43
N ASP A 12 15.87 5.00 -3.19
CA ASP A 12 15.57 6.17 -2.38
C ASP A 12 14.34 6.94 -2.86
N LYS A 13 14.13 7.04 -4.18
CA LYS A 13 12.94 7.67 -4.75
C LYS A 13 11.66 6.86 -4.50
N ILE A 14 11.76 5.53 -4.52
CA ILE A 14 10.63 4.65 -4.20
C ILE A 14 10.26 4.78 -2.72
N ILE A 15 11.26 4.71 -1.84
CA ILE A 15 11.09 4.88 -0.40
C ILE A 15 10.51 6.27 -0.09
N ALA A 16 11.03 7.33 -0.71
CA ALA A 16 10.50 8.68 -0.57
C ALA A 16 9.02 8.76 -1.00
N ARG A 17 8.69 8.22 -2.18
CA ARG A 17 7.30 8.18 -2.68
C ARG A 17 6.38 7.39 -1.74
N ALA A 18 6.82 6.25 -1.24
CA ALA A 18 6.05 5.46 -0.26
C ALA A 18 5.83 6.25 1.04
N SER A 19 6.87 6.96 1.52
CA SER A 19 6.83 7.71 2.76
C SER A 19 5.82 8.87 2.76
N GLU A 20 5.46 9.39 1.59
CA GLU A 20 4.37 10.36 1.43
C GLU A 20 3.00 9.77 1.79
N GLY A 21 2.86 8.44 1.71
CA GLY A 21 1.66 7.71 2.11
C GLY A 21 1.53 7.51 3.63
N CYS A 22 2.58 7.73 4.42
CA CYS A 22 2.52 7.66 5.88
C CYS A 22 1.77 8.86 6.44
N VAL A 23 0.94 8.61 7.43
CA VAL A 23 0.13 9.64 8.13
C VAL A 23 0.87 10.17 9.34
N CYS A 24 1.62 9.30 10.05
CA CYS A 24 2.43 9.66 11.21
C CYS A 24 3.87 10.02 10.79
N LYS A 25 4.43 11.04 11.44
CA LYS A 25 5.80 11.49 11.14
C LYS A 25 6.85 10.43 11.49
N GLU A 26 6.70 9.79 12.62
CA GLU A 26 7.62 8.73 13.07
C GLU A 26 7.58 7.50 12.14
N ALA A 27 6.41 7.11 11.63
CA ALA A 27 6.29 6.06 10.63
C ALA A 27 6.97 6.45 9.31
N ARG A 28 6.85 7.71 8.90
CA ARG A 28 7.56 8.26 7.76
C ARG A 28 9.08 8.20 7.92
N GLU A 29 9.58 8.56 9.11
CA GLU A 29 11.01 8.49 9.44
C GLU A 29 11.52 7.04 9.43
N GLN A 30 10.73 6.08 9.97
CA GLN A 30 11.03 4.65 9.91
C GLN A 30 11.12 4.16 8.46
N LEU A 31 10.18 4.55 7.61
CA LEU A 31 10.16 4.15 6.20
C LEU A 31 11.33 4.75 5.42
N LEU A 32 11.71 6.01 5.70
CA LEU A 32 12.87 6.66 5.07
C LEU A 32 14.21 6.03 5.50
N ALA A 33 14.27 5.40 6.65
CA ALA A 33 15.44 4.69 7.15
C ALA A 33 15.47 3.20 6.76
N LEU A 34 14.52 2.75 5.90
CA LEU A 34 14.40 1.35 5.50
C LEU A 34 15.56 0.95 4.59
N GLU A 35 16.18 -0.18 4.91
CA GLU A 35 17.23 -0.82 4.12
C GLU A 35 16.78 -2.21 3.67
N PRO A 36 17.28 -2.72 2.53
CA PRO A 36 17.00 -4.07 2.07
C PRO A 36 17.48 -5.12 3.09
N GLN A 37 16.63 -6.10 3.38
CA GLN A 37 16.96 -7.23 4.25
C GLN A 37 17.74 -8.30 3.47
N CYS A 38 18.66 -9.00 4.16
CA CYS A 38 19.47 -10.06 3.56
C CYS A 38 19.02 -11.48 3.98
N ASP A 39 18.04 -11.62 4.86
CA ASP A 39 17.48 -12.90 5.27
C ASP A 39 16.24 -13.24 4.42
N PRO A 40 16.22 -14.37 3.68
CA PRO A 40 15.08 -14.74 2.85
C PRO A 40 13.77 -14.93 3.62
N ASP A 41 13.82 -15.34 4.88
CA ASP A 41 12.62 -15.54 5.70
C ASP A 41 12.06 -14.20 6.18
N GLU A 42 12.93 -13.25 6.55
CA GLU A 42 12.53 -11.86 6.87
C GLU A 42 11.93 -11.16 5.65
N VAL A 43 12.53 -11.31 4.47
CA VAL A 43 12.02 -10.74 3.22
C VAL A 43 10.64 -11.33 2.89
N ARG A 44 10.50 -12.66 2.99
CA ARG A 44 9.21 -13.35 2.75
C ARG A 44 8.13 -12.82 3.70
N TYR A 45 8.45 -12.75 4.99
CA TYR A 45 7.51 -12.28 6.00
C TYR A 45 7.09 -10.82 5.76
N ALA A 46 8.04 -9.93 5.44
CA ALA A 46 7.73 -8.52 5.13
C ALA A 46 6.86 -8.36 3.87
N LEU A 47 7.09 -9.17 2.84
CA LEU A 47 6.25 -9.21 1.64
C LEU A 47 4.84 -9.73 1.95
N GLU A 48 4.73 -10.78 2.77
CA GLU A 48 3.44 -11.35 3.20
C GLU A 48 2.62 -10.35 4.03
N GLN A 49 3.27 -9.60 4.92
CA GLN A 49 2.61 -8.52 5.68
C GLN A 49 2.07 -7.42 4.75
N THR A 50 2.88 -6.97 3.79
CA THR A 50 2.46 -5.94 2.84
C THR A 50 1.32 -6.43 1.94
N ASP A 51 1.37 -7.68 1.48
CA ASP A 51 0.33 -8.32 0.66
C ASP A 51 -0.99 -8.50 1.42
N ALA A 52 -0.91 -8.89 2.70
CA ALA A 52 -2.07 -8.99 3.58
C ALA A 52 -2.78 -7.63 3.72
N ILE A 53 -2.02 -6.56 4.01
CA ILE A 53 -2.58 -5.20 4.08
C ILE A 53 -3.11 -4.73 2.73
N ASN A 54 -2.43 -5.03 1.63
CA ASN A 54 -2.91 -4.72 0.28
C ASN A 54 -4.26 -5.39 -0.01
N SER A 55 -4.41 -6.66 0.34
CA SER A 55 -5.67 -7.41 0.21
C SER A 55 -6.79 -6.81 1.07
N LEU A 56 -6.48 -6.41 2.31
CA LEU A 56 -7.44 -5.75 3.19
C LEU A 56 -7.85 -4.37 2.67
N LEU A 57 -6.92 -3.59 2.09
CA LEU A 57 -7.24 -2.30 1.46
C LEU A 57 -8.20 -2.47 0.27
N ILE A 58 -8.03 -3.52 -0.53
CA ILE A 58 -8.94 -3.83 -1.64
C ILE A 58 -10.33 -4.22 -1.13
N LYS A 59 -10.41 -5.03 -0.07
CA LYS A 59 -11.68 -5.50 0.52
C LYS A 59 -12.42 -4.41 1.30
N ASN A 60 -11.73 -3.73 2.22
CA ASN A 60 -12.30 -2.86 3.25
C ASN A 60 -12.17 -1.37 2.92
N GLY A 61 -11.43 -1.02 1.85
CA GLY A 61 -11.03 0.36 1.59
C GLY A 61 -9.99 0.86 2.61
N SER A 62 -9.67 2.16 2.56
CA SER A 62 -8.69 2.76 3.49
C SER A 62 -9.28 2.95 4.89
N PRO A 63 -8.53 2.64 5.96
CA PRO A 63 -8.97 2.92 7.32
C PRO A 63 -9.06 4.43 7.59
N ARG A 64 -9.93 4.82 8.53
CA ARG A 64 -9.94 6.19 9.08
C ARG A 64 -8.77 6.33 10.04
N PHE A 65 -7.74 7.00 9.59
CA PHE A 65 -6.47 7.10 10.29
C PHE A 65 -5.96 8.55 10.22
N GLY A 66 -5.73 9.18 11.38
CA GLY A 66 -5.30 10.57 11.51
C GLY A 66 -3.84 10.66 11.99
N GLY A 67 -3.11 11.67 11.51
CA GLY A 67 -1.74 11.91 11.96
C GLY A 67 -1.68 12.27 13.45
N VAL A 68 -0.74 11.62 14.15
CA VAL A 68 -0.35 11.95 15.53
C VAL A 68 1.17 11.97 15.61
N GLU A 69 1.72 12.85 16.45
CA GLU A 69 3.18 13.06 16.56
C GLU A 69 3.60 13.13 18.03
N GLY A 70 4.72 12.50 18.39
CA GLY A 70 5.36 12.64 19.70
C GLY A 70 4.57 12.11 20.90
N VAL A 71 3.50 11.34 20.67
CA VAL A 71 2.55 10.94 21.72
C VAL A 71 3.17 9.97 22.72
N SER A 72 4.12 9.14 22.26
CA SER A 72 4.90 8.24 23.11
C SER A 72 5.61 9.00 24.23
N SER A 73 6.26 10.12 23.91
CA SER A 73 6.97 10.95 24.89
C SER A 73 6.03 11.62 25.89
N LEU A 74 4.79 11.96 25.46
CA LEU A 74 3.76 12.55 26.32
C LEU A 74 3.29 11.54 27.39
N ALA A 75 3.02 10.29 26.99
CA ALA A 75 2.65 9.23 27.92
C ALA A 75 3.78 8.95 28.93
N ALA A 76 5.03 8.86 28.48
CA ALA A 76 6.18 8.68 29.35
C ALA A 76 6.38 9.86 30.34
N ARG A 77 6.07 11.11 29.91
CA ARG A 77 6.12 12.29 30.79
C ARG A 77 5.02 12.24 31.85
N ALA A 78 3.83 11.76 31.50
CA ALA A 78 2.72 11.57 32.45
C ALA A 78 3.11 10.63 33.59
N VAL A 79 3.78 9.51 33.30
CA VAL A 79 4.29 8.56 34.32
C VAL A 79 5.31 9.22 35.26
N LYS A 80 6.14 10.14 34.75
CA LYS A 80 7.12 10.89 35.53
C LYS A 80 6.49 12.03 36.36
N GLY A 81 5.17 12.16 36.38
CA GLY A 81 4.42 13.16 37.15
C GLY A 81 4.28 14.53 36.46
N GLY A 82 4.64 14.64 35.16
CA GLY A 82 4.41 15.85 34.39
C GLY A 82 2.94 15.96 33.96
N VAL A 83 2.31 17.11 34.19
CA VAL A 83 0.92 17.36 33.77
C VAL A 83 0.87 17.65 32.27
N LEU A 84 -0.05 16.99 31.57
CA LEU A 84 -0.31 17.21 30.14
C LEU A 84 -1.26 18.40 29.94
N SER A 85 -0.95 19.25 28.98
CA SER A 85 -1.82 20.34 28.54
C SER A 85 -3.05 19.81 27.79
N MET A 86 -4.04 20.69 27.56
CA MET A 86 -5.22 20.36 26.76
C MET A 86 -4.87 19.86 25.35
N GLY A 87 -3.95 20.53 24.66
CA GLY A 87 -3.49 20.12 23.32
C GLY A 87 -2.82 18.75 23.33
N GLU A 88 -1.96 18.47 24.31
CA GLU A 88 -1.29 17.17 24.44
C GLU A 88 -2.26 16.04 24.78
N LEU A 89 -3.26 16.28 25.60
CA LEU A 89 -4.33 15.31 25.87
C LEU A 89 -5.17 15.02 24.63
N LEU A 90 -5.44 16.03 23.79
CA LEU A 90 -6.11 15.84 22.50
C LEU A 90 -5.27 14.99 21.53
N MET A 91 -3.94 15.12 21.56
CA MET A 91 -3.05 14.28 20.77
C MET A 91 -3.10 12.82 21.25
N VAL A 92 -3.10 12.59 22.57
CA VAL A 92 -3.29 11.25 23.15
C VAL A 92 -4.65 10.67 22.75
N ALA A 93 -5.73 11.46 22.87
CA ALA A 93 -7.07 11.03 22.44
C ALA A 93 -7.12 10.69 20.94
N GLY A 94 -6.39 11.45 20.10
CA GLY A 94 -6.21 11.15 18.68
C GLY A 94 -5.59 9.78 18.43
N ALA A 95 -4.52 9.44 19.17
CA ALA A 95 -3.89 8.12 19.08
C ALA A 95 -4.84 6.99 19.52
N LEU A 96 -5.54 7.17 20.63
CA LEU A 96 -6.54 6.19 21.12
C LEU A 96 -7.67 5.97 20.12
N ARG A 97 -8.12 7.04 19.46
CA ARG A 97 -9.11 6.96 18.36
C ARG A 97 -8.58 6.19 17.15
N ASN A 98 -7.31 6.39 16.81
CA ASN A 98 -6.66 5.63 15.74
C ASN A 98 -6.58 4.14 16.08
N PHE A 99 -6.24 3.77 17.32
CA PHE A 99 -6.24 2.35 17.75
C PHE A 99 -7.63 1.74 17.54
N GLN A 100 -8.69 2.42 17.96
CA GLN A 100 -10.06 1.94 17.79
C GLN A 100 -10.46 1.81 16.31
N ASN A 101 -10.13 2.82 15.51
CA ASN A 101 -10.46 2.83 14.08
C ASN A 101 -9.74 1.70 13.33
N LEU A 102 -8.45 1.48 13.61
CA LEU A 102 -7.65 0.41 13.00
C LEU A 102 -8.15 -0.97 13.42
N THR A 103 -8.45 -1.19 14.71
CA THR A 103 -9.04 -2.44 15.19
C THR A 103 -10.39 -2.71 14.53
N SER A 104 -11.24 -1.68 14.43
CA SER A 104 -12.56 -1.82 13.78
C SER A 104 -12.45 -2.08 12.29
N TRP A 105 -11.50 -1.43 11.62
CA TRP A 105 -11.23 -1.65 10.19
C TRP A 105 -10.72 -3.06 9.92
N TYR A 106 -9.81 -3.57 10.76
CA TYR A 106 -9.27 -4.92 10.64
C TYR A 106 -10.37 -5.98 10.80
N GLY A 107 -11.24 -5.82 11.79
CA GLY A 107 -12.35 -6.72 12.06
C GLY A 107 -13.59 -6.51 11.18
N SER A 108 -13.55 -5.62 10.17
CA SER A 108 -14.73 -5.32 9.32
C SER A 108 -15.02 -6.38 8.27
N SER A 109 -14.09 -7.29 7.98
CA SER A 109 -14.27 -8.45 7.11
C SER A 109 -13.70 -9.71 7.75
N GLU A 110 -14.35 -10.85 7.51
CA GLU A 110 -13.79 -12.15 7.89
C GLU A 110 -12.56 -12.45 7.02
N HIS A 111 -11.49 -12.89 7.65
CA HIS A 111 -10.26 -13.36 7.02
C HIS A 111 -9.65 -14.49 7.85
N ASP A 112 -8.89 -15.36 7.20
CA ASP A 112 -8.05 -16.34 7.87
C ASP A 112 -6.90 -15.65 8.63
N ALA A 113 -6.14 -16.41 9.42
CA ALA A 113 -4.98 -15.88 10.13
C ALA A 113 -3.99 -15.20 9.17
N LEU A 114 -3.63 -13.96 9.47
CA LEU A 114 -2.74 -13.13 8.66
C LEU A 114 -1.42 -12.86 9.39
N PRO A 115 -0.31 -12.66 8.67
CA PRO A 115 0.98 -12.32 9.28
C PRO A 115 1.00 -10.96 9.99
N THR A 116 -0.10 -10.21 9.90
CA THR A 116 -0.32 -8.91 10.57
C THR A 116 -1.17 -8.98 11.82
N ASP A 117 -1.71 -10.15 12.18
CA ASP A 117 -2.61 -10.33 13.33
C ASP A 117 -2.02 -9.77 14.63
N ASP A 118 -0.76 -10.08 14.91
CA ASP A 118 -0.09 -9.63 16.14
C ASP A 118 -0.04 -8.10 16.26
N LEU A 119 0.12 -7.38 15.14
CA LEU A 119 0.13 -5.92 15.12
C LEU A 119 -1.24 -5.35 15.47
N PHE A 120 -2.33 -5.92 14.92
CA PHE A 120 -3.67 -5.43 15.21
C PHE A 120 -4.17 -5.85 16.60
N TYR A 121 -3.78 -7.03 17.09
CA TYR A 121 -4.09 -7.48 18.47
C TYR A 121 -3.28 -6.73 19.54
N ALA A 122 -2.14 -6.15 19.18
CA ALA A 122 -1.38 -5.27 20.07
C ALA A 122 -2.07 -3.91 20.29
N LEU A 123 -3.01 -3.53 19.43
CA LEU A 123 -3.80 -2.31 19.60
C LEU A 123 -4.78 -2.49 20.75
N ALA A 124 -4.68 -1.63 21.75
CA ALA A 124 -5.56 -1.61 22.93
C ALA A 124 -6.44 -0.35 22.94
N PRO A 125 -7.58 -0.35 22.28
CA PRO A 125 -8.49 0.78 22.29
C PRO A 125 -8.97 1.11 23.72
N GLN A 126 -9.00 2.41 24.04
CA GLN A 126 -9.54 2.93 25.30
C GLN A 126 -10.67 3.92 25.00
N PRO A 127 -11.83 3.45 24.48
CA PRO A 127 -12.90 4.35 24.02
C PRO A 127 -13.46 5.23 25.13
N GLY A 128 -13.47 4.74 26.37
CA GLY A 128 -13.93 5.50 27.53
C GLY A 128 -13.05 6.71 27.82
N LEU A 129 -11.73 6.53 27.82
CA LEU A 129 -10.77 7.62 28.05
C LEU A 129 -10.75 8.60 26.87
N GLU A 130 -10.73 8.09 25.64
CA GLU A 130 -10.81 8.91 24.43
C GLU A 130 -12.03 9.83 24.45
N GLN A 131 -13.21 9.28 24.72
CA GLN A 131 -14.46 10.02 24.74
C GLN A 131 -14.48 11.06 25.87
N GLN A 132 -13.98 10.72 27.05
CA GLN A 132 -13.91 11.66 28.19
C GLN A 132 -13.02 12.86 27.84
N ILE A 133 -11.82 12.64 27.29
CA ILE A 133 -10.90 13.72 26.90
C ILE A 133 -11.55 14.56 25.80
N SER A 134 -12.05 13.95 24.72
CA SER A 134 -12.59 14.65 23.56
C SER A 134 -13.88 15.40 23.86
N SER A 135 -14.69 14.98 24.84
CA SER A 135 -15.88 15.71 25.29
C SER A 135 -15.55 16.85 26.26
N ALA A 136 -14.48 16.72 27.04
CA ALA A 136 -14.06 17.73 27.99
C ALA A 136 -13.19 18.82 27.38
N ILE A 137 -12.40 18.50 26.36
CA ILE A 137 -11.44 19.42 25.71
C ILE A 137 -11.87 19.64 24.27
N LEU A 138 -12.31 20.86 23.94
CA LEU A 138 -12.83 21.21 22.60
C LEU A 138 -11.73 21.68 21.64
N ALA A 139 -10.69 22.34 22.18
CA ALA A 139 -9.55 22.86 21.44
C ALA A 139 -8.32 22.92 22.36
N PRO A 140 -7.10 23.11 21.81
CA PRO A 140 -5.87 23.18 22.62
C PRO A 140 -5.86 24.23 23.74
N ASP A 141 -6.75 25.21 23.66
CA ASP A 141 -6.92 26.32 24.60
C ASP A 141 -8.34 26.43 25.17
N ALA A 142 -9.23 25.48 24.84
CA ALA A 142 -10.65 25.55 25.20
C ALA A 142 -11.16 24.27 25.84
N MET A 143 -11.58 24.37 27.11
CA MET A 143 -12.26 23.31 27.85
C MET A 143 -13.78 23.53 27.85
N ALA A 144 -14.54 22.47 27.64
CA ALA A 144 -16.01 22.51 27.65
C ALA A 144 -16.56 22.93 29.02
N ASP A 145 -17.65 23.67 29.04
CA ASP A 145 -18.35 23.99 30.30
C ASP A 145 -18.81 22.73 31.05
N THR A 146 -19.10 21.68 30.31
CA THR A 146 -19.55 20.39 30.80
C THR A 146 -18.44 19.46 31.29
N ALA A 147 -17.16 19.87 31.20
CA ALA A 147 -16.02 19.07 31.63
C ALA A 147 -16.09 18.70 33.13
N SER A 148 -16.68 19.58 33.97
CA SER A 148 -17.08 19.26 35.33
C SER A 148 -18.28 20.11 35.77
N HIS A 149 -19.02 19.62 36.77
CA HIS A 149 -20.10 20.40 37.39
C HIS A 149 -19.57 21.71 37.98
N THR A 150 -18.44 21.66 38.70
CA THR A 150 -17.78 22.84 39.31
C THR A 150 -17.41 23.89 38.27
N LEU A 151 -16.82 23.50 37.14
CA LEU A 151 -16.45 24.42 36.06
C LEU A 151 -17.67 25.12 35.46
N ASN A 152 -18.75 24.35 35.23
CA ASN A 152 -20.01 24.91 34.71
C ASN A 152 -20.58 25.95 35.66
N GLU A 153 -20.64 25.66 36.96
CA GLU A 153 -21.15 26.60 37.96
C GLU A 153 -20.28 27.84 38.09
N LEU A 154 -18.95 27.73 38.05
CA LEU A 154 -18.03 28.86 38.07
C LEU A 154 -18.23 29.78 36.86
N ARG A 155 -18.32 29.19 35.66
CA ARG A 155 -18.54 29.94 34.42
C ARG A 155 -19.92 30.64 34.39
N LYS A 156 -20.96 30.00 34.91
CA LYS A 156 -22.27 30.65 35.10
C LYS A 156 -22.17 31.84 36.02
N LYS A 157 -21.48 31.69 37.18
CA LYS A 157 -21.26 32.81 38.15
C LYS A 157 -20.45 33.94 37.54
N ILE A 158 -19.41 33.64 36.74
CA ILE A 158 -18.62 34.66 36.03
C ILE A 158 -19.53 35.44 35.08
N ARG A 159 -20.24 34.73 34.17
CA ARG A 159 -21.15 35.40 33.19
C ARG A 159 -22.23 36.22 33.85
N ALA A 160 -22.88 35.71 34.91
CA ALA A 160 -23.90 36.47 35.66
C ALA A 160 -23.32 37.73 36.30
N THR A 161 -22.11 37.63 36.88
CA THR A 161 -21.43 38.78 37.50
C THR A 161 -20.96 39.79 36.43
N GLU A 162 -20.44 39.34 35.30
CA GLU A 162 -20.05 40.18 34.17
C GLU A 162 -21.24 40.97 33.59
N ASN A 163 -22.37 40.29 33.39
CA ASN A 163 -23.59 40.95 32.94
C ASN A 163 -24.04 42.01 33.95
N SER A 164 -24.06 41.68 35.26
CA SER A 164 -24.42 42.63 36.30
C SER A 164 -23.48 43.87 36.35
N ILE A 165 -22.17 43.67 36.11
CA ILE A 165 -21.22 44.78 36.03
C ILE A 165 -21.51 45.65 34.79
N ARG A 166 -21.72 45.00 33.64
CA ARG A 166 -22.00 45.67 32.37
C ARG A 166 -23.26 46.54 32.48
N ASP A 167 -24.35 45.95 33.00
CA ASP A 167 -25.61 46.68 33.18
C ASP A 167 -25.42 47.94 34.05
N ARG A 168 -24.66 47.80 35.17
CA ARG A 168 -24.38 48.93 36.08
C ARG A 168 -23.51 49.99 35.43
N LEU A 169 -22.46 49.59 34.72
CA LEU A 169 -21.56 50.53 34.05
C LEU A 169 -22.24 51.20 32.85
N GLU A 170 -23.06 50.49 32.07
CA GLU A 170 -23.84 51.06 30.99
C GLU A 170 -24.86 52.07 31.51
N SER A 171 -25.53 51.78 32.63
CA SER A 171 -26.42 52.74 33.29
C SER A 171 -25.66 53.99 33.72
N MET A 172 -24.44 53.83 34.26
CA MET A 172 -23.58 54.94 34.67
C MET A 172 -23.11 55.78 33.47
N VAL A 173 -22.72 55.13 32.37
CA VAL A 173 -22.24 55.77 31.13
C VAL A 173 -23.36 56.56 30.42
N ARG A 174 -24.60 56.05 30.49
CA ARG A 174 -25.78 56.71 29.91
C ARG A 174 -26.35 57.89 30.77
N ASN A 175 -25.96 57.97 32.04
CA ASN A 175 -26.40 59.02 32.91
C ASN A 175 -25.74 60.36 32.51
N MET A 176 -26.57 61.42 32.25
CA MET A 176 -26.11 62.73 31.80
C MET A 176 -25.12 63.37 32.77
N ASP A 177 -25.25 63.14 34.08
CA ASP A 177 -24.39 63.75 35.09
C ASP A 177 -22.99 63.16 35.12
N THR A 178 -22.84 61.88 34.77
CA THR A 178 -21.53 61.14 34.77
C THR A 178 -20.89 61.09 33.40
N SER A 179 -21.67 61.10 32.30
CA SER A 179 -21.16 61.02 30.92
C SER A 179 -20.23 62.16 30.54
N LYS A 180 -20.42 63.35 31.08
CA LYS A 180 -19.55 64.54 30.85
C LYS A 180 -18.11 64.36 31.34
N TYR A 181 -17.90 63.47 32.34
CA TYR A 181 -16.58 63.20 32.91
C TYR A 181 -15.83 62.09 32.14
N LEU A 182 -16.52 61.31 31.30
CA LEU A 182 -15.92 60.23 30.56
C LEU A 182 -15.24 60.69 29.28
N GLN A 183 -14.11 60.08 28.94
CA GLN A 183 -13.42 60.36 27.66
C GLN A 183 -14.20 59.75 26.50
N GLU A 184 -14.75 58.55 26.71
CA GLU A 184 -15.60 57.80 25.78
C GLU A 184 -16.72 57.12 26.58
N SER A 185 -17.91 57.01 25.96
CA SER A 185 -19.07 56.34 26.56
C SER A 185 -19.02 54.83 26.40
N VAL A 186 -17.89 54.21 26.74
CA VAL A 186 -17.64 52.77 26.61
C VAL A 186 -17.14 52.13 27.92
N VAL A 187 -17.45 50.87 28.11
CA VAL A 187 -16.88 50.04 29.20
C VAL A 187 -15.63 49.34 28.67
N SER A 188 -14.53 49.46 29.38
CA SER A 188 -13.24 48.85 29.03
C SER A 188 -12.81 47.82 30.07
N ILE A 189 -11.87 46.93 29.70
CA ILE A 189 -11.23 46.01 30.64
C ILE A 189 -9.76 46.40 30.76
N ARG A 190 -9.27 46.55 31.99
CA ARG A 190 -7.86 46.77 32.31
C ARG A 190 -7.47 45.88 33.48
N ASN A 191 -6.35 45.17 33.33
CA ASN A 191 -5.86 44.22 34.35
C ASN A 191 -6.96 43.26 34.83
N GLY A 192 -7.81 42.74 33.89
CA GLY A 192 -8.90 41.83 34.19
C GLY A 192 -10.11 42.41 34.92
N ARG A 193 -10.20 43.76 35.03
CA ARG A 193 -11.28 44.49 35.69
C ARG A 193 -12.06 45.34 34.71
N TYR A 194 -13.34 45.43 34.90
CA TYR A 194 -14.20 46.34 34.14
C TYR A 194 -14.05 47.76 34.69
N VAL A 195 -13.70 48.70 33.82
CA VAL A 195 -13.37 50.10 34.13
C VAL A 195 -14.08 51.02 33.15
N VAL A 196 -14.19 52.32 33.52
CA VAL A 196 -14.65 53.37 32.64
C VAL A 196 -13.48 54.36 32.35
N PRO A 197 -13.33 54.84 31.09
CA PRO A 197 -12.30 55.84 30.75
C PRO A 197 -12.77 57.24 31.18
N VAL A 198 -12.11 57.81 32.15
CA VAL A 198 -12.39 59.13 32.71
C VAL A 198 -11.33 60.12 32.20
N LYS A 199 -11.73 61.36 31.83
CA LYS A 199 -10.80 62.43 31.48
C LYS A 199 -9.93 62.76 32.71
N SER A 200 -8.65 62.94 32.53
CA SER A 200 -7.68 63.11 33.63
C SER A 200 -8.03 64.30 34.53
N GLU A 201 -8.62 65.38 33.98
CA GLU A 201 -9.07 66.56 34.69
C GLU A 201 -10.24 66.27 35.66
N TYR A 202 -11.06 65.22 35.38
CA TYR A 202 -12.23 64.88 36.19
C TYR A 202 -12.00 63.56 37.01
N ARG A 203 -10.74 63.17 37.24
CA ARG A 203 -10.38 61.90 37.96
C ARG A 203 -10.98 61.82 39.36
N GLY A 204 -11.27 62.98 40.01
CA GLY A 204 -11.85 63.04 41.36
C GLY A 204 -13.39 63.01 41.40
N GLU A 205 -14.05 63.17 40.25
CA GLU A 205 -15.51 63.25 40.14
C GLU A 205 -16.15 61.83 40.04
N VAL A 206 -15.39 60.82 39.55
CA VAL A 206 -15.83 59.45 39.50
C VAL A 206 -15.20 58.70 40.67
N SER A 207 -16.01 58.42 41.69
CA SER A 207 -15.57 57.66 42.87
C SER A 207 -15.21 56.24 42.51
N GLY A 208 -13.94 55.83 42.71
CA GLY A 208 -13.44 54.49 42.35
C GLY A 208 -11.94 54.33 42.47
N ILE A 209 -11.41 53.21 41.98
CA ILE A 209 -9.99 52.85 42.00
C ILE A 209 -9.42 53.05 40.59
N ILE A 210 -8.28 53.73 40.51
CA ILE A 210 -7.53 53.89 39.24
C ILE A 210 -6.69 52.66 38.99
N HIS A 211 -6.86 52.02 37.82
CA HIS A 211 -6.12 50.81 37.41
C HIS A 211 -5.11 51.05 36.29
N ASP A 212 -5.30 52.08 35.50
CA ASP A 212 -4.42 52.38 34.38
C ASP A 212 -4.54 53.84 33.96
N VAL A 213 -3.55 54.36 33.24
CA VAL A 213 -3.53 55.67 32.64
C VAL A 213 -3.10 55.56 31.19
N SER A 214 -3.74 56.28 30.27
CA SER A 214 -3.38 56.27 28.87
C SER A 214 -1.94 56.77 28.66
N SER A 215 -1.28 56.34 27.59
CA SER A 215 0.10 56.75 27.24
C SER A 215 0.30 58.25 27.14
N THR A 216 -0.75 59.01 26.81
CA THR A 216 -0.75 60.47 26.73
C THR A 216 -1.08 61.14 28.08
N GLY A 217 -1.44 60.37 29.11
CA GLY A 217 -1.90 60.92 30.39
C GLY A 217 -3.29 61.57 30.38
N ALA A 218 -3.96 61.66 29.22
CA ALA A 218 -5.25 62.36 29.06
C ALA A 218 -6.46 61.58 29.59
N THR A 219 -6.33 60.22 29.74
CA THR A 219 -7.41 59.33 30.19
C THR A 219 -6.95 58.49 31.34
N VAL A 220 -7.76 58.39 32.38
CA VAL A 220 -7.58 57.55 33.54
C VAL A 220 -8.64 56.45 33.53
N PHE A 221 -8.23 55.18 33.65
CA PHE A 221 -9.15 54.07 33.68
C PHE A 221 -9.55 53.77 35.14
N VAL A 222 -10.78 54.15 35.48
CA VAL A 222 -11.32 54.08 36.85
C VAL A 222 -12.25 52.89 36.98
N GLU A 223 -12.07 52.07 38.00
CA GLU A 223 -13.02 51.07 38.48
C GLU A 223 -14.00 51.75 39.44
N PRO A 224 -15.27 51.99 39.01
CA PRO A 224 -16.22 52.69 39.89
C PRO A 224 -16.52 51.90 41.16
N GLN A 225 -16.71 52.58 42.27
CA GLN A 225 -16.98 51.98 43.59
C GLN A 225 -18.17 51.01 43.56
N ALA A 226 -19.18 51.25 42.69
CA ALA A 226 -20.36 50.43 42.51
C ALA A 226 -20.03 49.01 42.00
N VAL A 227 -18.90 48.78 41.32
CA VAL A 227 -18.51 47.47 40.72
C VAL A 227 -17.27 46.86 41.34
N VAL A 228 -16.55 47.53 42.24
CA VAL A 228 -15.31 47.01 42.89
C VAL A 228 -15.50 45.63 43.49
N LYS A 229 -16.58 45.38 44.27
CA LYS A 229 -16.84 44.07 44.84
C LYS A 229 -17.16 43.01 43.80
N ALA A 230 -17.83 43.38 42.72
CA ALA A 230 -18.18 42.45 41.64
C ALA A 230 -16.93 42.06 40.80
N ASN A 231 -16.09 43.06 40.47
CA ASN A 231 -14.81 42.79 39.80
C ASN A 231 -13.87 41.88 40.65
N ALA A 232 -13.81 42.13 41.95
CA ALA A 232 -13.03 41.25 42.85
C ALA A 232 -13.57 39.82 42.86
N ARG A 233 -14.89 39.62 42.81
CA ARG A 233 -15.53 38.30 42.70
C ARG A 233 -15.19 37.60 41.35
N ILE A 234 -15.18 38.36 40.25
CA ILE A 234 -14.79 37.77 38.94
C ILE A 234 -13.35 37.24 38.99
N LEU A 235 -12.43 38.04 39.54
CA LEU A 235 -11.03 37.60 39.67
C LEU A 235 -10.91 36.35 40.56
N GLN A 236 -11.67 36.27 41.64
CA GLN A 236 -11.73 35.08 42.48
C GLN A 236 -12.30 33.87 41.74
N TYR A 237 -13.39 34.02 40.99
CA TYR A 237 -13.99 32.94 40.21
C TYR A 237 -13.07 32.48 39.07
N ARG A 238 -12.37 33.40 38.40
CA ARG A 238 -11.39 33.05 37.37
C ARG A 238 -10.19 32.27 37.94
N ALA A 239 -9.72 32.63 39.14
CA ALA A 239 -8.70 31.87 39.83
C ALA A 239 -9.18 30.44 40.20
N GLN A 240 -10.43 30.34 40.66
CA GLN A 240 -11.05 29.01 40.94
C GLN A 240 -11.28 28.22 39.66
N GLU A 241 -11.66 28.85 38.56
CA GLU A 241 -11.77 28.21 37.25
C GLU A 241 -10.43 27.66 36.79
N ALA A 242 -9.34 28.41 36.90
CA ALA A 242 -8.00 27.97 36.56
C ALA A 242 -7.56 26.74 37.40
N GLN A 243 -7.83 26.77 38.72
CA GLN A 243 -7.55 25.63 39.59
C GLN A 243 -8.37 24.39 39.24
N GLU A 244 -9.66 24.55 38.87
CA GLU A 244 -10.50 23.43 38.47
C GLU A 244 -10.05 22.83 37.14
N ILE A 245 -9.66 23.67 36.17
CA ILE A 245 -9.07 23.23 34.89
C ILE A 245 -7.80 22.40 35.17
N GLU A 246 -6.90 22.90 36.00
CA GLU A 246 -5.67 22.20 36.37
C GLU A 246 -5.98 20.84 37.01
N ARG A 247 -6.96 20.80 37.94
CA ARG A 247 -7.41 19.54 38.58
C ARG A 247 -7.91 18.52 37.55
N ILE A 248 -8.66 18.97 36.53
CA ILE A 248 -9.16 18.10 35.44
C ILE A 248 -8.00 17.59 34.59
N LEU A 249 -7.03 18.44 34.24
CA LEU A 249 -5.85 18.03 33.49
C LEU A 249 -5.00 17.03 34.24
N VAL A 250 -4.79 17.22 35.53
CA VAL A 250 -4.08 16.25 36.41
C VAL A 250 -4.79 14.91 36.43
N ALA A 251 -6.15 14.92 36.54
CA ALA A 251 -6.94 13.68 36.55
C ALA A 251 -6.84 12.90 35.22
N PHE A 252 -6.92 13.59 34.08
CA PHE A 252 -6.71 12.93 32.78
C PHE A 252 -5.28 12.44 32.60
N THR A 253 -4.29 13.25 33.02
CA THR A 253 -2.88 12.85 32.96
C THR A 253 -2.62 11.58 33.78
N ALA A 254 -3.23 11.44 34.96
CA ALA A 254 -3.10 10.23 35.77
C ALA A 254 -3.73 8.99 35.08
N GLN A 255 -4.85 9.15 34.36
CA GLN A 255 -5.44 8.07 33.58
C GLN A 255 -4.54 7.68 32.40
N VAL A 256 -3.91 8.63 31.70
CA VAL A 256 -2.92 8.36 30.65
C VAL A 256 -1.70 7.62 31.23
N ALA A 257 -1.20 8.04 32.39
CA ALA A 257 -0.10 7.37 33.05
C ALA A 257 -0.43 5.92 33.43
N ALA A 258 -1.66 5.65 33.82
CA ALA A 258 -2.09 4.29 34.20
C ALA A 258 -2.10 3.30 33.01
N ILE A 259 -2.30 3.76 31.80
CA ILE A 259 -2.32 2.92 30.60
C ILE A 259 -1.00 2.95 29.81
N GLU A 260 0.01 3.69 30.26
CA GLU A 260 1.23 3.97 29.51
C GLU A 260 1.92 2.73 28.95
N PRO A 261 2.18 1.64 29.68
CA PRO A 261 2.89 0.49 29.13
C PRO A 261 2.17 -0.11 27.91
N GLN A 262 0.86 -0.27 28.01
CA GLN A 262 0.05 -0.81 26.93
C GLN A 262 -0.11 0.19 25.78
N PHE A 263 -0.18 1.47 26.09
CA PHE A 263 -0.21 2.55 25.12
C PHE A 263 1.05 2.57 24.25
N GLN A 264 2.25 2.35 24.84
CA GLN A 264 3.51 2.28 24.10
C GLN A 264 3.53 1.13 23.09
N TYR A 265 3.09 -0.07 23.51
CA TYR A 265 2.99 -1.22 22.61
C TYR A 265 2.02 -0.93 21.45
N SER A 266 0.84 -0.40 21.75
CA SER A 266 -0.16 -0.06 20.75
C SER A 266 0.33 1.05 19.81
N TYR A 267 1.04 2.04 20.33
CA TYR A 267 1.59 3.12 19.52
C TYR A 267 2.65 2.62 18.55
N LYS A 268 3.56 1.74 19.02
CA LYS A 268 4.56 1.11 18.15
C LYS A 268 3.91 0.28 17.05
N ALA A 269 2.96 -0.58 17.40
CA ALA A 269 2.21 -1.38 16.42
C ALA A 269 1.46 -0.49 15.41
N MET A 270 0.85 0.62 15.85
CA MET A 270 0.20 1.59 14.98
C MET A 270 1.17 2.21 13.95
N LEU A 271 2.39 2.54 14.36
CA LEU A 271 3.40 3.07 13.44
C LEU A 271 3.84 2.03 12.40
N GLU A 272 4.01 0.77 12.80
CA GLU A 272 4.31 -0.33 11.88
C GLU A 272 3.14 -0.56 10.90
N ILE A 273 1.89 -0.51 11.36
CA ILE A 273 0.71 -0.57 10.50
C ILE A 273 0.68 0.60 9.51
N ASP A 274 1.04 1.82 9.92
CA ASP A 274 1.10 2.99 9.02
C ASP A 274 2.15 2.80 7.91
N VAL A 275 3.32 2.25 8.25
CA VAL A 275 4.34 1.88 7.25
C VAL A 275 3.81 0.83 6.26
N LEU A 276 3.14 -0.21 6.75
CA LEU A 276 2.55 -1.25 5.89
C LEU A 276 1.41 -0.70 5.02
N LEU A 277 0.57 0.18 5.55
CA LEU A 277 -0.47 0.88 4.77
C LEU A 277 0.14 1.75 3.68
N ALA A 278 1.25 2.43 3.94
CA ALA A 278 1.94 3.25 2.95
C ALA A 278 2.55 2.38 1.82
N LYS A 279 3.20 1.26 2.17
CA LYS A 279 3.70 0.28 1.19
C LYS A 279 2.56 -0.31 0.34
N ALA A 280 1.45 -0.70 0.96
CA ALA A 280 0.31 -1.29 0.27
C ALA A 280 -0.41 -0.28 -0.66
N ARG A 281 -0.55 0.99 -0.26
CA ARG A 281 -1.08 2.06 -1.13
C ARG A 281 -0.20 2.25 -2.36
N LEU A 282 1.12 2.29 -2.18
CA LEU A 282 2.06 2.37 -3.29
C LEU A 282 1.94 1.15 -4.22
N ALA A 283 1.74 -0.04 -3.66
CA ALA A 283 1.53 -1.27 -4.44
C ALA A 283 0.25 -1.19 -5.30
N LEU A 284 -0.85 -0.68 -4.77
CA LEU A 284 -2.09 -0.44 -5.53
C LEU A 284 -1.87 0.54 -6.69
N ASP A 285 -1.17 1.65 -6.45
CA ASP A 285 -0.86 2.66 -7.46
C ASP A 285 -0.04 2.08 -8.62
N MET A 286 0.94 1.24 -8.31
CA MET A 286 1.82 0.60 -9.29
C MET A 286 1.21 -0.66 -9.92
N LYS A 287 0.08 -1.15 -9.43
CA LYS A 287 -0.47 -2.48 -9.75
C LYS A 287 0.60 -3.56 -9.54
N ALA A 288 1.13 -3.57 -8.34
CA ALA A 288 2.22 -4.44 -7.92
C ALA A 288 1.69 -5.73 -7.28
N PHE A 289 2.45 -6.82 -7.43
CA PHE A 289 2.14 -8.12 -6.86
C PHE A 289 3.28 -8.61 -5.99
N LYS A 290 2.98 -9.55 -5.11
CA LYS A 290 3.96 -10.22 -4.27
C LYS A 290 4.75 -11.23 -5.10
N PRO A 291 6.09 -11.07 -5.24
CA PRO A 291 6.92 -12.12 -5.85
C PRO A 291 7.13 -13.28 -4.90
N SER A 292 7.43 -14.46 -5.44
CA SER A 292 7.89 -15.61 -4.65
C SER A 292 9.37 -15.44 -4.31
N VAL A 293 9.75 -15.69 -3.05
CA VAL A 293 11.14 -15.61 -2.60
C VAL A 293 11.79 -16.99 -2.71
N ARG A 294 12.83 -17.08 -3.53
CA ARG A 294 13.61 -18.29 -3.75
C ARG A 294 14.79 -18.38 -2.78
N THR A 295 15.22 -19.60 -2.52
CA THR A 295 16.41 -19.89 -1.70
C THR A 295 17.67 -20.12 -2.54
N ASP A 296 17.53 -20.35 -3.85
CA ASP A 296 18.65 -20.44 -4.79
C ASP A 296 18.99 -19.05 -5.35
N SER A 297 20.21 -18.87 -5.86
CA SER A 297 20.65 -17.63 -6.47
C SER A 297 20.05 -17.48 -7.87
N SER A 298 18.73 -17.31 -7.96
CA SER A 298 18.04 -17.08 -9.23
C SER A 298 16.83 -16.20 -9.07
N PHE A 299 16.55 -15.36 -10.07
CA PHE A 299 15.32 -14.58 -10.15
C PHE A 299 14.70 -14.66 -11.56
N SER A 300 13.39 -14.43 -11.62
CA SER A 300 12.62 -14.37 -12.86
C SER A 300 11.51 -13.31 -12.70
N LEU A 301 11.69 -12.18 -13.33
CA LEU A 301 10.73 -11.09 -13.36
C LEU A 301 9.92 -11.18 -14.66
N ILE A 302 8.63 -11.43 -14.54
CA ILE A 302 7.72 -11.58 -15.67
C ILE A 302 6.92 -10.29 -15.81
N ARG A 303 6.89 -9.73 -17.02
CA ARG A 303 6.21 -8.46 -17.35
C ARG A 303 6.58 -7.32 -16.37
N ALA A 304 7.85 -7.25 -16.02
CA ALA A 304 8.39 -6.26 -15.10
C ALA A 304 8.31 -4.85 -15.70
N ARG A 305 7.88 -3.89 -14.92
CA ARG A 305 7.77 -2.47 -15.27
C ARG A 305 8.61 -1.63 -14.33
N HIS A 306 9.31 -0.64 -14.87
CA HIS A 306 10.05 0.30 -14.04
C HIS A 306 9.09 1.20 -13.26
N PRO A 307 9.12 1.21 -11.91
CA PRO A 307 8.10 1.86 -11.08
C PRO A 307 8.06 3.40 -11.17
N LEU A 308 9.12 4.02 -11.67
CA LEU A 308 9.21 5.48 -11.86
C LEU A 308 8.83 5.93 -13.27
N ILE A 309 8.53 5.01 -14.19
CA ILE A 309 8.04 5.33 -15.53
C ILE A 309 6.50 5.27 -15.52
N ASP A 310 5.86 6.22 -16.19
CA ASP A 310 4.40 6.23 -16.36
C ASP A 310 3.89 4.86 -16.83
N PRO A 311 2.98 4.20 -16.10
CA PRO A 311 2.48 2.87 -16.47
C PRO A 311 1.87 2.76 -17.87
N LYS A 312 1.40 3.88 -18.44
CA LYS A 312 0.86 3.94 -19.82
C LYS A 312 1.96 3.95 -20.89
N LYS A 313 3.17 4.34 -20.52
CA LYS A 313 4.34 4.44 -21.42
C LYS A 313 5.36 3.32 -21.20
N CYS A 314 5.33 2.71 -20.01
CA CYS A 314 6.26 1.66 -19.64
C CYS A 314 5.89 0.35 -20.33
N ILE A 315 6.80 -0.17 -21.13
CA ILE A 315 6.64 -1.47 -21.78
C ILE A 315 7.18 -2.53 -20.82
N PRO A 316 6.38 -3.56 -20.52
CA PRO A 316 6.81 -4.65 -19.65
C PRO A 316 7.93 -5.47 -20.28
N VAL A 317 8.89 -5.89 -19.47
CA VAL A 317 10.02 -6.75 -19.89
C VAL A 317 10.08 -8.02 -19.04
N ASP A 318 10.52 -9.12 -19.67
CA ASP A 318 10.81 -10.37 -18.97
C ASP A 318 12.32 -10.47 -18.77
N ILE A 319 12.75 -10.67 -17.51
CA ILE A 319 14.16 -10.72 -17.13
C ILE A 319 14.36 -11.91 -16.20
N ALA A 320 15.22 -12.85 -16.58
CA ALA A 320 15.56 -13.98 -15.72
C ALA A 320 17.08 -14.14 -15.64
N LEU A 321 17.58 -14.64 -14.51
CA LEU A 321 19.00 -14.89 -14.27
C LEU A 321 19.17 -15.96 -13.17
N GLY A 322 20.23 -16.75 -13.26
CA GLY A 322 20.62 -17.71 -12.23
C GLY A 322 20.13 -19.16 -12.45
N LYS A 323 19.12 -19.41 -13.30
CA LYS A 323 18.65 -20.78 -13.60
C LYS A 323 19.44 -21.44 -14.73
N GLU A 324 19.38 -20.87 -15.93
CA GLU A 324 20.04 -21.41 -17.13
C GLU A 324 21.37 -20.72 -17.39
N TYR A 325 21.50 -19.47 -17.01
CA TYR A 325 22.68 -18.63 -17.19
C TYR A 325 22.86 -17.70 -15.98
N ASP A 326 24.12 -17.44 -15.68
CA ASP A 326 24.55 -16.55 -14.59
C ASP A 326 24.83 -15.12 -15.06
N SER A 327 24.99 -14.95 -16.38
CA SER A 327 25.40 -13.67 -16.97
C SER A 327 24.54 -13.33 -18.19
N LEU A 328 23.98 -12.12 -18.20
CA LEU A 328 23.16 -11.57 -19.28
C LEU A 328 23.87 -10.37 -19.92
N ILE A 329 24.25 -10.49 -21.20
CA ILE A 329 24.88 -9.43 -21.96
C ILE A 329 23.85 -8.76 -22.87
N ILE A 330 23.46 -7.53 -22.56
CA ILE A 330 22.43 -6.79 -23.28
C ILE A 330 23.09 -5.90 -24.33
N THR A 331 22.69 -6.09 -25.58
CA THR A 331 23.22 -5.36 -26.75
C THR A 331 22.11 -4.56 -27.44
N GLY A 332 22.47 -3.65 -28.32
CA GLY A 332 21.53 -2.80 -29.06
C GLY A 332 21.83 -1.31 -28.94
N PRO A 333 21.02 -0.42 -29.54
CA PRO A 333 21.22 1.02 -29.49
C PRO A 333 21.03 1.58 -28.07
N ASN A 334 21.68 2.71 -27.73
CA ASN A 334 21.56 3.33 -26.40
C ASN A 334 20.14 3.76 -26.09
N THR A 335 19.40 4.18 -27.09
CA THR A 335 17.98 4.56 -26.97
C THR A 335 17.04 3.36 -26.76
N GLY A 336 17.53 2.12 -26.88
CA GLY A 336 16.72 0.89 -26.83
C GLY A 336 16.20 0.50 -25.43
N GLY A 337 16.63 1.15 -24.36
CA GLY A 337 16.20 0.86 -22.99
C GLY A 337 17.11 -0.10 -22.21
N LYS A 338 18.36 -0.33 -22.66
CA LYS A 338 19.35 -1.19 -21.98
C LYS A 338 19.53 -0.82 -20.50
N THR A 339 19.88 0.44 -20.24
CA THR A 339 20.05 1.00 -18.89
C THR A 339 18.80 0.87 -18.04
N VAL A 340 17.61 1.09 -18.63
CA VAL A 340 16.32 0.94 -17.94
C VAL A 340 16.09 -0.52 -17.55
N THR A 341 16.45 -1.47 -18.40
CA THR A 341 16.33 -2.90 -18.09
C THR A 341 17.23 -3.31 -16.91
N LEU A 342 18.50 -2.85 -16.89
CA LEU A 342 19.40 -3.07 -15.76
C LEU A 342 18.82 -2.49 -14.46
N LYS A 343 18.43 -1.21 -14.51
CA LYS A 343 17.81 -0.54 -13.34
C LYS A 343 16.53 -1.25 -12.88
N THR A 344 15.69 -1.69 -13.81
CA THR A 344 14.44 -2.40 -13.45
C THR A 344 14.75 -3.68 -12.69
N ALA A 345 15.69 -4.50 -13.16
CA ALA A 345 16.06 -5.74 -12.48
C ALA A 345 16.58 -5.48 -11.06
N GLY A 346 17.57 -4.60 -10.91
CA GLY A 346 18.15 -4.28 -9.61
C GLY A 346 17.15 -3.62 -8.66
N LEU A 347 16.39 -2.63 -9.15
CA LEU A 347 15.42 -1.91 -8.34
C LEU A 347 14.30 -2.79 -7.83
N LEU A 348 13.73 -3.66 -8.67
CA LEU A 348 12.62 -4.54 -8.24
C LEU A 348 13.08 -5.58 -7.21
N CYS A 349 14.29 -6.14 -7.37
CA CYS A 349 14.87 -7.03 -6.36
C CYS A 349 15.10 -6.27 -5.02
N ALA A 350 15.69 -5.07 -5.07
CA ALA A 350 15.93 -4.26 -3.88
C ALA A 350 14.61 -3.81 -3.21
N MET A 351 13.58 -3.46 -3.99
CA MET A 351 12.25 -3.17 -3.48
C MET A 351 11.65 -4.35 -2.73
N ALA A 352 11.72 -5.55 -3.31
CA ALA A 352 11.21 -6.77 -2.68
C ALA A 352 11.94 -7.07 -1.36
N GLN A 353 13.25 -6.89 -1.30
CA GLN A 353 14.04 -7.04 -0.06
C GLN A 353 13.71 -5.98 1.00
N CYS A 354 13.09 -4.87 0.61
CA CYS A 354 12.48 -3.90 1.53
C CYS A 354 11.02 -4.23 1.90
N GLY A 355 10.48 -5.36 1.46
CA GLY A 355 9.09 -5.76 1.69
C GLY A 355 8.07 -4.94 0.87
N PHE A 356 8.49 -4.32 -0.24
CA PHE A 356 7.57 -3.72 -1.22
C PHE A 356 7.11 -4.77 -2.22
N LEU A 357 5.83 -4.78 -2.57
CA LEU A 357 5.33 -5.51 -3.72
C LEU A 357 5.89 -4.87 -5.00
N ILE A 358 6.11 -5.66 -6.03
CA ILE A 358 6.77 -5.21 -7.26
C ILE A 358 5.80 -5.12 -8.44
N PRO A 359 5.95 -4.12 -9.34
CA PRO A 359 5.12 -3.99 -10.54
C PRO A 359 5.52 -4.99 -11.63
N ALA A 360 5.32 -6.27 -11.35
CA ALA A 360 5.57 -7.41 -12.22
C ALA A 360 4.39 -8.40 -12.10
N ASP A 361 4.37 -9.45 -12.92
CA ASP A 361 3.36 -10.51 -12.84
C ASP A 361 3.49 -11.29 -11.52
N GLU A 362 2.39 -11.82 -10.98
CA GLU A 362 2.34 -12.58 -9.72
C GLU A 362 3.22 -13.84 -9.72
N ARG A 363 3.53 -14.37 -10.90
CA ARG A 363 4.42 -15.51 -11.09
C ARG A 363 5.90 -15.16 -11.02
N SER A 364 6.23 -13.89 -10.79
CA SER A 364 7.60 -13.45 -10.65
C SER A 364 8.25 -14.02 -9.41
N GLU A 365 9.52 -14.38 -9.54
CA GLU A 365 10.34 -14.96 -8.49
C GLU A 365 11.57 -14.09 -8.26
N ILE A 366 11.95 -13.86 -7.02
CA ILE A 366 13.18 -13.16 -6.66
C ILE A 366 14.04 -14.03 -5.76
N CYS A 367 15.36 -13.84 -5.79
CA CYS A 367 16.26 -14.26 -4.72
C CYS A 367 16.70 -13.08 -3.88
N VAL A 368 17.24 -13.38 -2.71
CA VAL A 368 17.76 -12.35 -1.81
C VAL A 368 19.26 -12.19 -2.07
N PHE A 369 19.68 -10.95 -2.27
CA PHE A 369 21.07 -10.58 -2.49
C PHE A 369 21.67 -9.97 -1.23
N ASP A 370 22.91 -10.34 -0.93
CA ASP A 370 23.69 -9.73 0.15
C ASP A 370 24.15 -8.32 -0.26
N GLU A 371 24.48 -8.13 -1.55
CA GLU A 371 24.93 -6.86 -2.11
C GLU A 371 24.39 -6.62 -3.53
N PHE A 372 24.12 -5.35 -3.82
CA PHE A 372 23.90 -4.82 -5.18
C PHE A 372 25.11 -3.96 -5.55
N LEU A 373 25.86 -4.34 -6.57
CA LEU A 373 27.02 -3.62 -7.05
C LEU A 373 26.72 -3.06 -8.44
N VAL A 374 26.78 -1.74 -8.57
CA VAL A 374 26.19 -1.06 -9.73
C VAL A 374 27.15 -0.03 -10.31
N ASP A 375 27.48 -0.17 -11.59
CA ASP A 375 28.11 0.88 -12.40
C ASP A 375 27.15 1.27 -13.52
N ILE A 376 26.26 2.19 -13.24
CA ILE A 376 25.23 2.73 -14.16
C ILE A 376 25.27 4.26 -14.10
N GLY A 377 25.26 4.90 -15.27
CA GLY A 377 25.10 6.34 -15.43
C GLY A 377 26.35 7.02 -15.97
N ASP A 378 26.10 8.06 -16.80
CA ASP A 378 27.13 8.96 -17.34
C ASP A 378 27.58 9.94 -16.24
N GLU A 379 28.88 9.96 -15.95
CA GLU A 379 29.48 11.03 -15.15
C GLU A 379 29.63 12.31 -16.03
N GLN A 380 28.50 12.88 -16.46
CA GLN A 380 28.48 14.19 -17.17
C GLN A 380 28.61 15.39 -16.21
N SER A 381 29.03 15.18 -14.97
CA SER A 381 29.32 16.29 -14.07
C SER A 381 30.66 16.93 -14.48
N ILE A 382 30.60 18.17 -14.93
CA ILE A 382 31.74 19.03 -15.33
C ILE A 382 32.79 19.18 -14.22
N GLU A 383 32.49 18.78 -13.01
CA GLU A 383 33.36 18.93 -11.82
C GLU A 383 34.40 17.81 -11.62
N GLN A 384 34.29 16.67 -12.34
CA GLN A 384 35.28 15.58 -12.23
C GLN A 384 36.07 15.45 -13.55
N SER A 385 37.29 15.94 -13.54
CA SER A 385 38.23 15.96 -14.66
C SER A 385 38.88 14.61 -15.00
N LEU A 386 38.38 13.48 -14.49
CA LEU A 386 38.82 12.15 -14.88
C LEU A 386 38.09 11.75 -16.16
N SER A 387 38.78 11.14 -17.14
CA SER A 387 38.11 10.59 -18.32
C SER A 387 37.04 9.60 -17.90
N THR A 388 35.91 9.51 -18.62
CA THR A 388 34.79 8.59 -18.35
C THR A 388 35.29 7.16 -18.12
N PHE A 389 36.29 6.70 -18.90
CA PHE A 389 36.91 5.39 -18.72
C PHE A 389 37.54 5.19 -17.33
N SER A 390 38.35 6.17 -16.85
CA SER A 390 39.00 6.06 -15.55
C SER A 390 38.00 6.04 -14.39
N GLY A 391 36.90 6.77 -14.53
CA GLY A 391 35.79 6.76 -13.55
C GLY A 391 35.13 5.39 -13.44
N HIS A 392 34.75 4.79 -14.58
CA HIS A 392 34.20 3.44 -14.63
C HIS A 392 35.19 2.39 -14.08
N MET A 393 36.47 2.45 -14.48
CA MET A 393 37.46 1.49 -14.00
C MET A 393 37.67 1.56 -12.47
N LYS A 394 37.62 2.75 -11.90
CA LYS A 394 37.69 2.90 -10.44
C LYS A 394 36.49 2.26 -9.75
N LYS A 395 35.28 2.45 -10.26
CA LYS A 395 34.08 1.79 -9.73
C LYS A 395 34.15 0.28 -9.91
N ILE A 396 34.54 -0.21 -11.09
CA ILE A 396 34.71 -1.63 -11.36
C ILE A 396 35.76 -2.27 -10.44
N THR A 397 36.86 -1.55 -10.11
CA THR A 397 37.85 -2.03 -9.14
C THR A 397 37.18 -2.26 -7.77
N GLY A 398 36.39 -1.30 -7.28
CA GLY A 398 35.62 -1.48 -6.04
C GLY A 398 34.61 -2.64 -6.12
N ILE A 399 33.92 -2.77 -7.25
CA ILE A 399 32.99 -3.90 -7.49
C ILE A 399 33.75 -5.23 -7.43
N LEU A 400 34.91 -5.33 -8.08
CA LEU A 400 35.74 -6.53 -8.03
C LEU A 400 36.25 -6.86 -6.62
N GLU A 401 36.50 -5.88 -5.77
CA GLU A 401 36.89 -6.12 -4.37
C GLU A 401 35.73 -6.66 -3.52
N LEU A 402 34.52 -6.17 -3.75
CA LEU A 402 33.32 -6.48 -2.94
C LEU A 402 32.51 -7.68 -3.46
N ALA A 403 32.69 -8.06 -4.73
CA ALA A 403 31.90 -9.11 -5.37
C ALA A 403 32.11 -10.48 -4.72
N MET A 404 31.02 -11.05 -4.19
CA MET A 404 30.94 -12.34 -3.50
C MET A 404 29.76 -13.15 -4.05
N PRO A 405 29.63 -14.46 -3.78
CA PRO A 405 28.39 -15.19 -4.06
C PRO A 405 27.17 -14.46 -3.49
N HIS A 406 25.99 -14.62 -4.07
CA HIS A 406 24.76 -13.90 -3.73
C HIS A 406 24.79 -12.38 -3.94
N THR A 407 25.65 -11.91 -4.83
CA THR A 407 25.72 -10.50 -5.26
C THR A 407 25.09 -10.35 -6.65
N LEU A 408 24.30 -9.29 -6.86
CA LEU A 408 23.87 -8.86 -8.19
C LEU A 408 24.76 -7.73 -8.68
N VAL A 409 25.44 -7.95 -9.79
CA VAL A 409 26.34 -6.97 -10.44
C VAL A 409 25.67 -6.42 -11.70
N LEU A 410 25.58 -5.10 -11.81
CA LEU A 410 24.96 -4.39 -12.93
C LEU A 410 25.95 -3.41 -13.52
N LEU A 411 26.39 -3.67 -14.77
CA LEU A 411 27.40 -2.86 -15.46
C LEU A 411 26.82 -2.26 -16.73
N ASP A 412 26.79 -0.95 -16.84
CA ASP A 412 26.34 -0.27 -18.04
C ASP A 412 27.53 0.16 -18.89
N GLU A 413 27.43 -0.01 -20.21
CA GLU A 413 28.46 0.34 -21.20
C GLU A 413 29.88 -0.21 -20.89
N LEU A 414 29.95 -1.47 -20.46
CA LEU A 414 31.17 -2.12 -20.01
C LEU A 414 32.28 -2.05 -21.10
N GLY A 415 33.42 -1.49 -20.71
CA GLY A 415 34.60 -1.32 -21.57
C GLY A 415 34.62 -0.04 -22.43
N ALA A 416 33.54 0.77 -22.39
CA ALA A 416 33.47 2.01 -23.17
C ALA A 416 34.53 3.06 -22.76
N GLY A 417 34.87 3.96 -23.65
CA GLY A 417 35.74 5.12 -23.36
C GLY A 417 37.25 4.91 -23.57
N THR A 418 37.67 3.76 -24.13
CA THR A 418 39.08 3.46 -24.53
C THR A 418 39.16 2.89 -25.94
N ASP A 419 40.33 2.41 -26.36
CA ASP A 419 40.47 1.68 -27.62
C ASP A 419 39.50 0.47 -27.65
N PRO A 420 38.73 0.28 -28.73
CA PRO A 420 37.71 -0.75 -28.80
C PRO A 420 38.21 -2.17 -28.51
N ALA A 421 39.41 -2.53 -29.04
CA ALA A 421 39.96 -3.87 -28.84
C ALA A 421 40.43 -4.10 -27.40
N GLU A 422 41.08 -3.08 -26.80
CA GLU A 422 41.49 -3.14 -25.39
C GLU A 422 40.27 -3.15 -24.47
N GLY A 423 39.26 -2.31 -24.75
CA GLY A 423 38.03 -2.22 -24.00
C GLY A 423 37.22 -3.55 -24.00
N ALA A 424 37.10 -4.17 -25.17
CA ALA A 424 36.44 -5.47 -25.30
C ALA A 424 37.19 -6.59 -24.56
N ALA A 425 38.52 -6.66 -24.70
CA ALA A 425 39.33 -7.67 -24.00
C ALA A 425 39.24 -7.51 -22.48
N LEU A 426 39.29 -6.29 -21.97
CA LEU A 426 39.16 -5.98 -20.56
C LEU A 426 37.76 -6.34 -20.05
N ALA A 427 36.72 -6.02 -20.82
CA ALA A 427 35.32 -6.37 -20.47
C ALA A 427 35.11 -7.89 -20.35
N VAL A 428 35.65 -8.67 -21.30
CA VAL A 428 35.60 -10.16 -21.18
C VAL A 428 36.29 -10.64 -19.91
N ALA A 429 37.52 -10.15 -19.63
CA ALA A 429 38.25 -10.55 -18.43
C ALA A 429 37.52 -10.18 -17.12
N ILE A 430 36.87 -9.02 -17.06
CA ILE A 430 36.04 -8.59 -15.91
C ILE A 430 34.84 -9.54 -15.73
N ILE A 431 34.13 -9.88 -16.79
CA ILE A 431 33.00 -10.79 -16.76
C ILE A 431 33.45 -12.17 -16.26
N GLU A 432 34.55 -12.73 -16.79
CA GLU A 432 35.09 -14.02 -16.38
C GLU A 432 35.48 -14.02 -14.90
N GLU A 433 36.13 -12.96 -14.40
CA GLU A 433 36.51 -12.86 -12.98
C GLU A 433 35.27 -12.77 -12.08
N LEU A 434 34.25 -11.97 -12.44
CA LEU A 434 33.00 -11.86 -11.69
C LEU A 434 32.25 -13.20 -11.66
N ARG A 435 32.17 -13.91 -12.79
CA ARG A 435 31.59 -15.25 -12.89
C ARG A 435 32.33 -16.27 -12.01
N ARG A 436 33.67 -16.22 -12.01
CA ARG A 436 34.50 -17.08 -11.15
C ARG A 436 34.18 -16.89 -9.65
N ARG A 437 33.71 -15.70 -9.26
CA ARG A 437 33.26 -15.40 -7.88
C ARG A 437 31.82 -15.83 -7.60
N GLY A 438 31.10 -16.33 -8.57
CA GLY A 438 29.74 -16.85 -8.40
C GLY A 438 28.67 -15.78 -8.25
N VAL A 439 28.88 -14.59 -8.82
CA VAL A 439 27.89 -13.50 -8.85
C VAL A 439 26.88 -13.70 -9.96
N LEU A 440 25.71 -13.06 -9.84
CA LEU A 440 24.80 -12.86 -10.97
C LEU A 440 25.14 -11.53 -11.65
N LEU A 441 25.30 -11.57 -12.98
CA LEU A 441 25.79 -10.43 -13.73
C LEU A 441 24.82 -10.02 -14.84
N MET A 442 24.49 -8.74 -14.93
CA MET A 442 23.92 -8.13 -16.12
C MET A 442 24.83 -7.01 -16.62
N ALA A 443 25.20 -7.04 -17.88
CA ALA A 443 26.04 -6.00 -18.47
C ALA A 443 25.47 -5.53 -19.81
N THR A 444 25.65 -4.24 -20.11
CA THR A 444 25.37 -3.71 -21.45
C THR A 444 26.65 -3.40 -22.16
N THR A 445 26.65 -3.53 -23.47
CA THR A 445 27.81 -3.24 -24.32
C THR A 445 27.43 -2.95 -25.76
N HIS A 446 28.35 -2.35 -26.46
CA HIS A 446 28.30 -2.16 -27.93
C HIS A 446 29.28 -3.04 -28.68
N TYR A 447 30.19 -3.74 -27.97
CA TYR A 447 31.27 -4.50 -28.60
C TYR A 447 30.76 -5.81 -29.20
N ALA A 448 31.17 -6.08 -30.44
CA ALA A 448 30.84 -7.31 -31.15
C ALA A 448 31.51 -8.54 -30.52
N GLU A 449 32.72 -8.37 -29.97
CA GLU A 449 33.47 -9.41 -29.28
C GLU A 449 32.74 -9.99 -28.09
N LEU A 450 31.99 -9.17 -27.30
CA LEU A 450 31.19 -9.64 -26.18
C LEU A 450 29.96 -10.43 -26.63
N LYS A 451 29.41 -10.12 -27.83
CA LYS A 451 28.36 -10.92 -28.43
C LYS A 451 28.84 -12.34 -28.76
N VAL A 452 30.05 -12.44 -29.34
CA VAL A 452 30.70 -13.72 -29.65
C VAL A 452 31.02 -14.48 -28.36
N PHE A 453 31.66 -13.81 -27.40
CA PHE A 453 31.94 -14.39 -26.09
C PHE A 453 30.70 -15.02 -25.42
N ALA A 454 29.56 -14.33 -25.48
CA ALA A 454 28.33 -14.84 -24.95
C ALA A 454 27.72 -16.02 -25.74
N LEU A 455 28.04 -16.17 -27.01
CA LEU A 455 27.66 -17.37 -27.80
C LEU A 455 28.54 -18.57 -27.53
N GLU A 456 29.82 -18.37 -27.24
CA GLU A 456 30.81 -19.41 -27.04
C GLU A 456 30.90 -19.87 -25.57
N THR A 457 30.47 -19.03 -24.63
CA THR A 457 30.66 -19.30 -23.19
C THR A 457 29.38 -19.82 -22.54
N LYS A 458 29.44 -21.05 -22.05
CA LYS A 458 28.31 -21.66 -21.32
C LYS A 458 27.98 -20.83 -20.07
N GLY A 459 26.68 -20.53 -19.87
CA GLY A 459 26.20 -19.77 -18.73
C GLY A 459 26.18 -18.25 -18.97
N VAL A 460 26.68 -17.79 -20.13
CA VAL A 460 26.51 -16.41 -20.59
C VAL A 460 25.49 -16.39 -21.73
N VAL A 461 24.57 -15.44 -21.70
CA VAL A 461 23.56 -15.32 -22.76
C VAL A 461 23.48 -13.91 -23.29
N ASN A 462 23.30 -13.77 -24.59
CA ASN A 462 23.01 -12.51 -25.23
C ASN A 462 21.53 -12.12 -25.02
N ALA A 463 21.30 -10.83 -24.91
CA ALA A 463 19.97 -10.26 -25.07
C ALA A 463 20.03 -9.00 -25.92
N SER A 464 18.95 -8.69 -26.63
CA SER A 464 18.86 -7.47 -27.42
C SER A 464 17.61 -6.68 -27.05
N CYS A 465 17.76 -5.35 -26.98
CA CYS A 465 16.61 -4.46 -26.95
C CYS A 465 16.13 -4.23 -28.39
N GLU A 466 14.88 -4.61 -28.65
CA GLU A 466 14.27 -4.44 -29.97
C GLU A 466 14.12 -2.96 -30.31
N PHE A 467 14.33 -2.65 -31.59
CA PHE A 467 14.21 -1.30 -32.13
C PHE A 467 13.36 -1.34 -33.39
N ASP A 468 12.33 -0.53 -33.44
CA ASP A 468 11.48 -0.40 -34.64
C ASP A 468 12.16 0.45 -35.70
N LEU A 469 12.54 -0.21 -36.77
CA LEU A 469 13.22 0.43 -37.91
C LEU A 469 12.29 1.30 -38.77
N GLU A 470 10.96 1.09 -38.70
CA GLU A 470 10.00 1.91 -39.47
C GLU A 470 9.77 3.26 -38.79
N THR A 471 9.53 3.23 -37.51
CA THR A 471 9.25 4.43 -36.71
C THR A 471 10.48 5.11 -36.14
N LEU A 472 11.66 4.49 -36.21
CA LEU A 472 12.92 4.90 -35.58
C LEU A 472 12.73 5.09 -34.04
N ARG A 473 11.93 4.24 -33.41
CA ARG A 473 11.68 4.29 -31.99
C ARG A 473 12.04 2.97 -31.30
N PRO A 474 12.51 3.02 -30.06
CA PRO A 474 12.71 1.81 -29.28
C PRO A 474 11.35 1.15 -28.99
N THR A 475 11.28 -0.17 -29.14
CA THR A 475 10.11 -0.94 -28.69
C THR A 475 10.21 -1.26 -27.21
N TYR A 476 11.38 -1.10 -26.59
CA TYR A 476 11.71 -1.46 -25.20
C TYR A 476 11.50 -2.94 -24.84
N LYS A 477 11.25 -3.80 -25.83
CA LYS A 477 11.17 -5.24 -25.63
C LYS A 477 12.57 -5.84 -25.54
N LEU A 478 12.74 -6.79 -24.62
CA LEU A 478 13.98 -7.53 -24.44
C LEU A 478 13.84 -8.93 -25.06
N SER A 479 14.68 -9.25 -26.04
CA SER A 479 14.75 -10.58 -26.63
C SER A 479 15.98 -11.31 -26.12
N VAL A 480 15.77 -12.30 -25.23
CA VAL A 480 16.86 -13.09 -24.62
C VAL A 480 17.31 -14.20 -25.58
N GLY A 481 18.60 -14.46 -25.59
CA GLY A 481 19.23 -15.47 -26.45
C GLY A 481 19.52 -15.00 -27.86
N VAL A 482 19.26 -13.73 -28.16
CA VAL A 482 19.44 -13.13 -29.48
C VAL A 482 20.39 -11.93 -29.37
N PRO A 483 21.56 -11.91 -30.04
CA PRO A 483 22.43 -10.75 -30.05
C PRO A 483 21.84 -9.65 -30.92
N GLY A 484 21.86 -8.39 -30.48
CA GLY A 484 21.30 -7.27 -31.23
C GLY A 484 22.11 -6.94 -32.51
N LYS A 485 21.40 -6.65 -33.61
CA LYS A 485 21.97 -6.15 -34.84
C LYS A 485 22.43 -4.69 -34.67
N SER A 486 23.52 -4.33 -35.34
CA SER A 486 23.92 -2.94 -35.47
C SER A 486 23.10 -2.30 -36.59
N ASN A 487 22.19 -1.40 -36.26
CA ASN A 487 21.33 -0.73 -37.23
C ASN A 487 21.82 0.70 -37.56
N ALA A 488 23.09 1.02 -37.25
CA ALA A 488 23.63 2.37 -37.40
C ALA A 488 23.49 2.93 -38.83
N PHE A 489 23.76 2.16 -39.86
CA PHE A 489 23.64 2.59 -41.23
C PHE A 489 22.20 2.85 -41.66
N LEU A 490 21.27 1.93 -41.32
CA LEU A 490 19.83 2.09 -41.59
C LEU A 490 19.23 3.30 -40.86
N ILE A 491 19.64 3.52 -39.63
CA ILE A 491 19.21 4.69 -38.85
C ILE A 491 19.76 5.96 -39.48
N SER A 492 21.04 5.97 -39.87
CA SER A 492 21.69 7.11 -40.53
C SER A 492 21.04 7.46 -41.85
N GLU A 493 20.71 6.47 -42.68
CA GLU A 493 19.99 6.63 -43.94
C GLU A 493 18.63 7.31 -43.72
N LYS A 494 17.84 6.79 -42.78
CA LYS A 494 16.52 7.34 -42.45
C LYS A 494 16.59 8.74 -41.83
N LEU A 495 17.68 9.07 -41.16
CA LEU A 495 17.94 10.41 -40.64
C LEU A 495 18.44 11.39 -41.72
N GLY A 496 18.63 10.92 -42.94
CA GLY A 496 18.94 11.77 -44.10
C GLY A 496 20.41 11.89 -44.45
N ILE A 497 21.29 11.01 -43.95
CA ILE A 497 22.65 10.91 -44.42
C ILE A 497 22.63 10.42 -45.90
N PRO A 498 23.29 11.11 -46.82
CA PRO A 498 23.30 10.72 -48.24
C PRO A 498 23.81 9.28 -48.42
N GLU A 499 23.12 8.50 -49.25
CA GLU A 499 23.43 7.10 -49.57
C GLU A 499 24.89 6.87 -49.93
N ARG A 500 25.47 7.76 -50.74
CA ARG A 500 26.90 7.74 -51.13
C ARG A 500 27.87 7.75 -49.92
N VAL A 501 27.46 8.39 -48.80
CA VAL A 501 28.27 8.44 -47.56
C VAL A 501 28.17 7.12 -46.83
N ILE A 502 26.98 6.54 -46.81
CA ILE A 502 26.71 5.24 -46.18
C ILE A 502 27.43 4.12 -46.94
N GLU A 503 27.35 4.12 -48.29
CA GLU A 503 28.06 3.17 -49.13
C GLU A 503 29.59 3.26 -48.92
N ALA A 504 30.13 4.49 -48.87
CA ALA A 504 31.56 4.69 -48.58
C ALA A 504 31.93 4.17 -47.18
N ALA A 505 31.11 4.43 -46.16
CA ALA A 505 31.32 3.93 -44.81
C ALA A 505 31.29 2.39 -44.74
N GLN A 506 30.35 1.75 -45.44
CA GLN A 506 30.28 0.29 -45.55
C GLN A 506 31.52 -0.35 -46.22
N GLN A 507 32.18 0.37 -47.14
CA GLN A 507 33.43 -0.09 -47.75
C GLN A 507 34.60 -0.12 -46.76
N HIS A 508 34.61 0.75 -45.75
CA HIS A 508 35.63 0.79 -44.71
C HIS A 508 35.47 -0.28 -43.61
N LEU A 509 34.32 -0.99 -43.57
CA LEU A 509 34.18 -2.14 -42.66
C LEU A 509 35.08 -3.29 -43.09
N SER A 510 35.73 -3.94 -42.12
CA SER A 510 36.57 -5.12 -42.40
C SER A 510 35.74 -6.28 -42.96
N ALA A 511 36.39 -7.21 -43.68
CA ALA A 511 35.71 -8.40 -44.19
C ALA A 511 35.25 -9.34 -43.07
N GLU A 512 35.91 -9.30 -41.93
CA GLU A 512 35.56 -10.08 -40.73
C GLU A 512 34.34 -9.51 -40.04
N ASP A 513 34.24 -8.20 -39.86
CA ASP A 513 33.08 -7.53 -39.30
C ASP A 513 31.81 -7.77 -40.14
N LYS A 514 31.94 -7.69 -41.48
CA LYS A 514 30.84 -7.97 -42.41
C LYS A 514 30.34 -9.43 -42.31
N ARG A 515 31.28 -10.38 -42.16
CA ARG A 515 30.94 -11.81 -41.99
C ARG A 515 30.24 -12.04 -40.65
N LEU A 516 30.75 -11.45 -39.57
CA LEU A 516 30.21 -11.59 -38.25
C LEU A 516 28.78 -11.01 -38.17
N ASP A 517 28.57 -9.78 -38.68
CA ASP A 517 27.26 -9.15 -38.75
C ASP A 517 26.27 -9.99 -39.61
N ALA A 518 26.73 -10.59 -40.72
CA ALA A 518 25.88 -11.46 -41.54
C ALA A 518 25.46 -12.75 -40.80
N VAL A 519 26.38 -13.40 -40.11
CA VAL A 519 26.08 -14.62 -39.31
C VAL A 519 25.18 -14.29 -38.13
N LEU A 520 25.47 -13.22 -37.41
CA LEU A 520 24.61 -12.75 -36.31
C LEU A 520 23.20 -12.40 -36.81
N GLY A 521 23.11 -11.77 -38.01
CA GLY A 521 21.86 -11.49 -38.68
C GLY A 521 21.03 -12.72 -38.99
N GLN A 522 21.64 -13.77 -39.53
CA GLN A 522 20.96 -15.04 -39.81
C GLN A 522 20.48 -15.75 -38.53
N LEU A 523 21.28 -15.71 -37.44
CA LEU A 523 20.89 -16.25 -36.14
C LEU A 523 19.70 -15.52 -35.53
N ASP A 524 19.66 -14.20 -35.65
CA ASP A 524 18.54 -13.38 -35.22
C ASP A 524 17.23 -13.76 -35.93
N ASP A 525 17.29 -13.83 -37.28
CA ASP A 525 16.11 -14.16 -38.08
C ASP A 525 15.58 -15.58 -37.77
N LEU A 526 16.52 -16.53 -37.60
CA LEU A 526 16.15 -17.91 -37.26
C LEU A 526 15.51 -18.04 -35.84
N LYS A 527 16.07 -17.33 -34.86
CA LYS A 527 15.54 -17.32 -33.49
C LYS A 527 14.22 -16.57 -33.40
N LEU A 528 14.04 -15.48 -34.14
CA LEU A 528 12.77 -14.76 -34.22
C LEU A 528 11.67 -15.68 -34.78
N GLN A 529 11.96 -16.39 -35.88
CA GLN A 529 11.03 -17.39 -36.44
C GLN A 529 10.72 -18.52 -35.46
N LEU A 530 11.73 -18.99 -34.72
CA LEU A 530 11.52 -20.03 -33.70
C LEU A 530 10.63 -19.53 -32.57
N LYS A 531 10.84 -18.29 -32.11
CA LYS A 531 10.03 -17.67 -31.06
C LYS A 531 8.59 -17.45 -31.51
N GLU A 532 8.37 -16.91 -32.71
CA GLU A 532 7.04 -16.77 -33.30
C GLU A 532 6.31 -18.12 -33.38
N SER A 533 7.02 -19.17 -33.81
CA SER A 533 6.46 -20.53 -33.84
C SER A 533 6.17 -21.08 -32.44
N GLN A 534 6.99 -20.77 -31.43
CA GLN A 534 6.73 -21.18 -30.05
C GLN A 534 5.52 -20.43 -29.46
N ASP A 535 5.41 -19.14 -29.68
CA ASP A 535 4.28 -18.32 -29.22
C ASP A 535 2.96 -18.83 -29.87
N GLU A 536 2.99 -19.18 -31.15
CA GLU A 536 1.86 -19.77 -31.89
C GLU A 536 1.45 -21.15 -31.30
N VAL A 537 2.44 -21.99 -30.97
CA VAL A 537 2.20 -23.28 -30.32
C VAL A 537 1.61 -23.10 -28.91
N GLU A 538 2.05 -22.09 -28.17
CA GLU A 538 1.53 -21.80 -26.83
C GLU A 538 0.11 -21.23 -26.87
N GLU A 539 -0.21 -20.37 -27.85
CA GLU A 539 -1.58 -19.93 -28.10
C GLU A 539 -2.51 -21.10 -28.47
N LEU A 540 -2.07 -21.96 -29.40
CA LEU A 540 -2.84 -23.15 -29.78
C LEU A 540 -3.05 -24.12 -28.62
N LYS A 541 -2.04 -24.27 -27.75
CA LYS A 541 -2.14 -25.10 -26.54
C LYS A 541 -3.14 -24.51 -25.53
N ASN A 542 -3.12 -23.21 -25.33
CA ASN A 542 -4.08 -22.53 -24.46
C ASN A 542 -5.51 -22.62 -25.01
N GLU A 543 -5.68 -22.45 -26.31
CA GLU A 543 -6.98 -22.61 -26.98
C GLU A 543 -7.49 -24.05 -26.86
N ALA A 544 -6.63 -25.04 -27.10
CA ALA A 544 -6.95 -26.45 -26.91
C ALA A 544 -7.32 -26.81 -25.46
N SER A 545 -6.63 -26.19 -24.49
CA SER A 545 -6.93 -26.37 -23.07
C SER A 545 -8.30 -25.81 -22.71
N HIS A 546 -8.64 -24.59 -23.18
CA HIS A 546 -9.96 -23.99 -23.01
C HIS A 546 -11.08 -24.80 -23.67
N GLN A 547 -10.82 -25.34 -24.87
CA GLN A 547 -11.80 -26.21 -25.54
C GLN A 547 -12.00 -27.54 -24.77
N LEU A 548 -10.93 -28.09 -24.19
CA LEU A 548 -11.00 -29.30 -23.38
C LEU A 548 -11.83 -29.08 -22.11
N GLU A 549 -11.59 -27.97 -21.39
CA GLU A 549 -12.37 -27.60 -20.21
C GLU A 549 -13.84 -27.38 -20.53
N ALA A 550 -14.14 -26.68 -21.64
CA ALA A 550 -15.51 -26.48 -22.10
C ALA A 550 -16.21 -27.79 -22.47
N ALA A 551 -15.47 -28.71 -23.13
CA ALA A 551 -15.99 -30.03 -23.48
C ALA A 551 -16.23 -30.90 -22.23
N GLN A 552 -15.32 -30.86 -21.25
CA GLN A 552 -15.50 -31.55 -19.96
C GLN A 552 -16.72 -31.05 -19.21
N LYS A 553 -16.88 -29.72 -19.10
CA LYS A 553 -18.04 -29.11 -18.46
C LYS A 553 -19.35 -29.51 -19.13
N LYS A 554 -19.38 -29.50 -20.48
CA LYS A 554 -20.56 -29.92 -21.25
C LYS A 554 -20.87 -31.42 -21.08
N ARG A 555 -19.82 -32.26 -20.98
CA ARG A 555 -19.98 -33.69 -20.68
C ARG A 555 -20.60 -33.89 -19.29
N ASP A 556 -20.11 -33.18 -18.29
CA ASP A 556 -20.59 -33.31 -16.90
C ASP A 556 -22.04 -32.80 -16.78
N GLU A 557 -22.39 -31.72 -17.49
CA GLU A 557 -23.77 -31.24 -17.60
C GLU A 557 -24.71 -32.29 -18.25
N LEU A 558 -24.23 -32.97 -19.31
CA LEU A 558 -25.02 -34.02 -19.99
C LEU A 558 -25.18 -35.27 -19.10
N ILE A 559 -24.16 -35.66 -18.36
CA ILE A 559 -24.22 -36.76 -17.37
C ILE A 559 -25.26 -36.41 -16.28
N GLN A 560 -25.21 -35.22 -15.73
CA GLN A 560 -26.16 -34.76 -14.72
C GLN A 560 -27.61 -34.72 -15.25
N GLN A 561 -27.79 -34.25 -16.48
CA GLN A 561 -29.11 -34.29 -17.14
C GLN A 561 -29.60 -35.73 -17.34
N GLY A 562 -28.74 -36.64 -17.80
CA GLY A 562 -29.07 -38.05 -17.94
C GLY A 562 -29.42 -38.74 -16.63
N GLU A 563 -28.72 -38.43 -15.55
CA GLU A 563 -29.03 -38.94 -14.20
C GLU A 563 -30.40 -38.41 -13.71
N ASN A 564 -30.67 -37.14 -13.91
CA ASN A 564 -31.95 -36.53 -13.52
C ASN A 564 -33.13 -37.12 -14.35
N GLU A 565 -32.94 -37.36 -15.65
CA GLU A 565 -33.96 -38.02 -16.48
C GLU A 565 -34.18 -39.47 -16.06
N LEU A 566 -33.12 -40.19 -15.71
CA LEU A 566 -33.19 -41.57 -15.22
C LEU A 566 -33.95 -41.64 -13.89
N GLU A 567 -33.65 -40.74 -12.95
CA GLU A 567 -34.39 -40.64 -11.69
C GLU A 567 -35.86 -40.31 -11.89
N ALA A 568 -36.16 -39.35 -12.79
CA ALA A 568 -37.55 -39.00 -13.12
C ALA A 568 -38.29 -40.18 -13.77
N ALA A 569 -37.63 -40.95 -14.66
CA ALA A 569 -38.19 -42.17 -15.24
C ALA A 569 -38.43 -43.26 -14.20
N ARG A 570 -37.51 -43.49 -13.28
CA ARG A 570 -37.65 -44.41 -12.14
C ARG A 570 -38.78 -44.01 -11.20
N ALA A 571 -38.91 -42.72 -10.92
CA ALA A 571 -40.03 -42.24 -10.10
C ALA A 571 -41.39 -42.45 -10.78
N LYS A 572 -41.51 -42.18 -12.09
CA LYS A 572 -42.71 -42.48 -12.88
C LYS A 572 -43.05 -43.96 -12.92
N ALA A 573 -42.03 -44.84 -13.09
CA ALA A 573 -42.23 -46.30 -13.09
C ALA A 573 -42.72 -46.80 -11.71
N ARG A 574 -42.14 -46.30 -10.61
CA ARG A 574 -42.63 -46.60 -9.25
C ARG A 574 -44.07 -46.14 -8.99
N ALA A 575 -44.39 -44.92 -9.40
CA ALA A 575 -45.75 -44.43 -9.28
C ALA A 575 -46.78 -45.26 -10.08
N LEU A 576 -46.42 -45.67 -11.31
CA LEU A 576 -47.24 -46.54 -12.16
C LEU A 576 -47.41 -47.93 -11.52
N ALA A 577 -46.34 -48.51 -10.97
CA ALA A 577 -46.42 -49.79 -10.26
C ALA A 577 -47.32 -49.72 -9.02
N GLN A 578 -47.22 -48.66 -8.22
CA GLN A 578 -48.09 -48.42 -7.07
C GLN A 578 -49.57 -48.22 -7.50
N GLN A 579 -49.79 -47.55 -8.64
CA GLN A 579 -51.14 -47.35 -9.16
C GLN A 579 -51.75 -48.69 -9.66
N VAL A 580 -50.96 -49.55 -10.27
CA VAL A 580 -51.39 -50.89 -10.68
C VAL A 580 -51.67 -51.78 -9.47
N GLU A 581 -50.80 -51.71 -8.47
CA GLU A 581 -50.94 -52.47 -7.23
C GLU A 581 -52.19 -52.05 -6.47
N SER A 582 -52.44 -50.74 -6.35
CA SER A 582 -53.66 -50.24 -5.70
C SER A 582 -54.95 -50.61 -6.43
N LYS A 583 -54.92 -50.58 -7.78
CA LYS A 583 -56.06 -51.04 -8.62
C LYS A 583 -56.28 -52.54 -8.46
N ALA A 584 -55.19 -53.34 -8.40
CA ALA A 584 -55.31 -54.80 -8.16
C ALA A 584 -55.90 -55.10 -6.79
N TYR A 585 -55.47 -54.36 -5.75
CA TYR A 585 -56.08 -54.46 -4.42
C TYR A 585 -57.57 -54.09 -4.42
N ALA A 586 -57.94 -52.98 -5.08
CA ALA A 586 -59.34 -52.54 -5.17
C ALA A 586 -60.21 -53.57 -5.90
N LEU A 587 -59.72 -54.12 -7.06
CA LEU A 587 -60.38 -55.20 -7.77
C LEU A 587 -60.52 -56.50 -6.95
N THR A 588 -59.48 -56.82 -6.13
CA THR A 588 -59.51 -57.99 -5.26
C THR A 588 -60.53 -57.81 -4.13
N ASP A 589 -60.66 -56.59 -3.62
CA ASP A 589 -61.67 -56.24 -2.62
C ASP A 589 -63.09 -56.21 -3.18
N GLU A 590 -63.28 -55.69 -4.41
CA GLU A 590 -64.54 -55.76 -5.12
C GLU A 590 -64.97 -57.25 -5.39
N LEU A 591 -64.06 -58.10 -5.86
CA LEU A 591 -64.29 -59.52 -6.02
C LEU A 591 -64.65 -60.21 -4.68
N ARG A 592 -63.98 -59.84 -3.57
CA ARG A 592 -64.32 -60.38 -2.25
C ARG A 592 -65.70 -59.89 -1.78
N GLN A 593 -66.10 -58.66 -2.07
CA GLN A 593 -67.43 -58.15 -1.79
C GLN A 593 -68.51 -58.89 -2.61
N LEU A 594 -68.27 -59.03 -3.93
CA LEU A 594 -69.18 -59.79 -4.78
C LEU A 594 -69.32 -61.25 -4.34
N GLN A 595 -68.24 -61.92 -3.93
CA GLN A 595 -68.30 -63.28 -3.36
C GLN A 595 -69.04 -63.34 -2.01
N LYS A 596 -68.96 -62.27 -1.19
CA LYS A 596 -69.75 -62.16 0.03
C LYS A 596 -71.23 -61.95 -0.22
N ASP A 597 -71.58 -61.13 -1.20
CA ASP A 597 -72.97 -60.88 -1.64
C ASP A 597 -73.58 -62.10 -2.29
N GLU A 598 -72.84 -62.89 -3.08
CA GLU A 598 -73.29 -64.20 -3.63
C GLU A 598 -73.54 -65.22 -2.51
N ARG A 599 -72.68 -65.29 -1.48
CA ARG A 599 -72.87 -66.16 -0.31
C ARG A 599 -74.09 -65.71 0.54
N LEU A 600 -74.29 -64.38 0.70
CA LEU A 600 -75.44 -63.84 1.38
C LEU A 600 -76.75 -64.12 0.61
N SER A 601 -76.75 -63.93 -0.73
CA SER A 601 -77.90 -64.27 -1.58
C SER A 601 -78.22 -65.75 -1.59
N THR A 602 -77.21 -66.62 -1.52
CA THR A 602 -77.38 -68.09 -1.42
C THR A 602 -77.87 -68.52 -0.09
N GLN A 603 -77.44 -67.88 1.01
CA GLN A 603 -77.98 -68.07 2.37
C GLN A 603 -79.43 -67.57 2.50
N GLN A 604 -79.77 -66.43 1.92
CA GLN A 604 -81.17 -65.91 1.91
C GLN A 604 -82.06 -66.80 1.10
N LYS A 605 -81.68 -67.35 -0.03
CA LYS A 605 -82.38 -68.32 -0.79
C LYS A 605 -82.58 -69.63 -0.07
N ALA A 606 -81.55 -70.08 0.65
CA ALA A 606 -81.63 -71.28 1.53
C ALA A 606 -82.56 -71.05 2.75
N GLN A 607 -82.55 -69.90 3.35
CA GLN A 607 -83.51 -69.53 4.42
C GLN A 607 -84.95 -69.38 3.92
N GLN A 608 -85.20 -68.81 2.74
CA GLN A 608 -86.49 -68.74 2.08
C GLN A 608 -87.00 -70.17 1.71
N HIS A 609 -86.08 -71.05 1.25
CA HIS A 609 -86.45 -72.45 0.91
C HIS A 609 -86.80 -73.23 2.19
N GLN A 610 -86.10 -73.00 3.33
CA GLN A 610 -86.40 -73.57 4.63
C GLN A 610 -87.68 -73.05 5.26
N ALA A 611 -87.93 -71.73 5.07
CA ALA A 611 -89.19 -71.13 5.49
C ALA A 611 -90.41 -71.63 4.64
N LEU A 612 -90.29 -71.91 3.38
CA LEU A 612 -91.29 -72.53 2.53
C LEU A 612 -91.50 -73.99 2.84
N GLN A 613 -90.51 -74.78 3.27
CA GLN A 613 -90.63 -76.17 3.77
C GLN A 613 -91.31 -76.26 5.12
N ASN A 614 -91.00 -75.31 6.04
CA ASN A 614 -91.67 -75.27 7.36
C ASN A 614 -93.15 -74.72 7.28
N GLY A 615 -93.59 -74.10 6.20
CA GLY A 615 -94.93 -73.60 5.99
C GLY A 615 -95.88 -74.64 5.41
N GLN A 616 -95.44 -75.85 5.01
CA GLN A 616 -96.24 -76.94 4.46
C GLN A 616 -96.57 -78.04 5.49
N HIS A 617 -96.30 -77.91 6.74
CA HIS A 617 -96.65 -78.84 7.86
C HIS A 617 -97.67 -78.29 8.84
N HIS A 618 -98.44 -77.27 8.44
CA HIS A 618 -99.64 -76.90 9.17
C HIS A 618 -100.82 -76.58 8.18
N GLN A 619 -101.36 -77.64 7.63
CA GLN A 619 -102.73 -77.85 7.27
C GLN A 619 -103.08 -79.32 7.36
#